data_d9b60fd09930ad649fd9e36ec1347472
#
_entry.id   d9b60fd09930ad649fd9e36ec1347472
#
_cell.length_a   1.000
_cell.length_b   1.000
_cell.length_c   1.000
_cell.angle_alpha   90.00
_cell.angle_beta   90.00
_cell.angle_gamma   90.00
#
_symmetry.space_group_name_H-M   'P 1'
#
loop_
_entity.id
_entity.type
_entity.pdbx_description
1 polymer ?
#
loop_
_entity_poly.entity_id
_entity_poly.type
_entity_poly.pdbx_seq_one_letter_code
_entity_poly.pdbx_strand_id
1 'polypeptide(L)'
;MSHYLKQLKTSASRKIILLGLSQAGKTSIRDVVFGGKTPEETQNYSATLNYERQIEQVADEPVTVMDLGGQEVFLKRFLSSMSSFIFSNVAVLVFICDISTPEKFPASLKAFVEGVSRLEEMSDVQPAVYILLHKTDLLPDLTQRAERMEFLMEMFQDAVATKNITFLQTSIYDNSIHEAFKRITAEASEIIPEAEEIEEEADLEAIQRRLRLRPIQQVLHTVKFMNRLDEVLLISSEDPEFLVQGSDAQLEEIRRLLEIMEKANEKNLKAGSNTELKRVGNAMVFKFKVKPHYLLLLLGTDQKSMLETRSLVDIEETVKLVSNQLEGMLQPVA
;
A
#
# COMPACT_ATOMS: atom_id res chain seq x y z
N MET A 1 -30.37 -5.52 -9.75
CA MET A 1 -29.67 -4.23 -9.47
C MET A 1 -29.10 -4.17 -8.06
N SER A 2 -29.88 -4.45 -7.00
CA SER A 2 -29.40 -4.37 -5.59
C SER A 2 -28.20 -5.30 -5.24
N HIS A 3 -28.11 -6.49 -5.81
CA HIS A 3 -27.04 -7.45 -5.48
C HIS A 3 -25.69 -7.08 -6.13
N TYR A 4 -25.72 -6.50 -7.33
CA TYR A 4 -24.54 -6.05 -8.06
C TYR A 4 -23.92 -4.78 -7.44
N LEU A 5 -24.78 -3.83 -7.00
CA LEU A 5 -24.34 -2.64 -6.26
C LEU A 5 -23.78 -3.01 -4.87
N LYS A 6 -24.31 -4.08 -4.26
CA LYS A 6 -23.74 -4.63 -3.02
C LYS A 6 -22.35 -5.23 -3.26
N GLN A 7 -22.13 -5.95 -4.37
CA GLN A 7 -20.80 -6.48 -4.75
C GLN A 7 -19.80 -5.36 -5.12
N LEU A 8 -20.26 -4.28 -5.75
CA LEU A 8 -19.41 -3.12 -6.07
C LEU A 8 -19.03 -2.34 -4.80
N LYS A 9 -19.95 -2.18 -3.84
CA LYS A 9 -19.62 -1.62 -2.52
C LYS A 9 -18.63 -2.49 -1.74
N THR A 10 -18.65 -3.82 -1.91
CA THR A 10 -17.70 -4.76 -1.30
C THR A 10 -16.33 -4.76 -1.99
N SER A 11 -16.19 -4.21 -3.20
CA SER A 11 -14.90 -4.17 -3.91
C SER A 11 -13.97 -3.02 -3.46
N ALA A 12 -14.44 -2.01 -2.76
CA ALA A 12 -13.59 -1.12 -1.98
C ALA A 12 -13.13 -1.86 -0.72
N SER A 13 -12.12 -2.73 -0.87
CA SER A 13 -11.63 -3.54 0.24
C SER A 13 -11.20 -2.63 1.38
N ARG A 14 -11.89 -2.72 2.51
CA ARG A 14 -11.57 -2.05 3.75
C ARG A 14 -10.15 -2.43 4.14
N LYS A 15 -9.30 -1.45 4.34
CA LYS A 15 -7.89 -1.69 4.60
C LYS A 15 -7.59 -1.52 6.08
N ILE A 16 -6.98 -2.54 6.68
CA ILE A 16 -6.40 -2.51 8.01
C ILE A 16 -4.88 -2.51 7.85
N ILE A 17 -4.21 -1.54 8.45
CA ILE A 17 -2.74 -1.45 8.44
C ILE A 17 -2.21 -1.87 9.81
N LEU A 18 -1.25 -2.79 9.84
CA LEU A 18 -0.45 -3.11 11.02
C LEU A 18 0.87 -2.35 10.96
N LEU A 19 1.02 -1.36 11.82
CA LEU A 19 2.21 -0.51 11.93
C LEU A 19 2.89 -0.72 13.30
N GLY A 20 4.20 -0.53 13.36
CA GLY A 20 5.00 -0.66 14.59
C GLY A 20 6.43 -1.05 14.28
N LEU A 21 7.31 -0.97 15.28
CA LEU A 21 8.72 -1.27 15.11
C LEU A 21 8.97 -2.75 14.76
N SER A 22 10.19 -3.04 14.35
CA SER A 22 10.65 -4.42 14.16
C SER A 22 10.54 -5.19 15.48
N GLN A 23 10.12 -6.44 15.39
CA GLN A 23 9.91 -7.35 16.55
C GLN A 23 8.74 -6.94 17.49
N ALA A 24 7.90 -5.98 17.10
CA ALA A 24 6.71 -5.66 17.91
C ALA A 24 5.62 -6.74 17.88
N GLY A 25 5.72 -7.74 16.98
CA GLY A 25 4.79 -8.88 16.93
C GLY A 25 3.75 -8.80 15.80
N LYS A 26 3.84 -7.82 14.87
CA LYS A 26 2.86 -7.61 13.78
C LYS A 26 2.55 -8.87 12.98
N THR A 27 3.58 -9.51 12.43
CA THR A 27 3.45 -10.73 11.62
C THR A 27 2.93 -11.90 12.43
N SER A 28 3.37 -12.04 13.70
CA SER A 28 2.85 -13.08 14.60
C SER A 28 1.37 -12.86 14.90
N ILE A 29 0.96 -11.62 15.16
CA ILE A 29 -0.45 -11.27 15.36
C ILE A 29 -1.26 -11.64 14.10
N ARG A 30 -0.83 -11.20 12.91
CA ARG A 30 -1.52 -11.50 11.66
C ARG A 30 -1.71 -13.01 11.49
N ASP A 31 -0.66 -13.78 11.65
CA ASP A 31 -0.68 -15.20 11.39
C ASP A 31 -1.46 -15.99 12.46
N VAL A 32 -1.45 -15.55 13.71
CA VAL A 32 -2.28 -16.13 14.77
C VAL A 32 -3.76 -15.81 14.58
N VAL A 33 -4.08 -14.55 14.24
CA VAL A 33 -5.48 -14.10 14.12
C VAL A 33 -6.14 -14.60 12.85
N PHE A 34 -5.43 -14.51 11.72
CA PHE A 34 -6.00 -14.79 10.40
C PHE A 34 -5.42 -16.05 9.76
N GLY A 35 -4.17 -16.37 10.03
CA GLY A 35 -3.48 -17.54 9.45
C GLY A 35 -3.72 -18.85 10.16
N GLY A 36 -4.45 -18.85 11.29
CA GLY A 36 -4.74 -20.07 12.10
C GLY A 36 -3.49 -20.72 12.70
N LYS A 37 -2.37 -20.00 12.81
CA LYS A 37 -1.14 -20.50 13.44
C LYS A 37 -1.21 -20.38 14.94
N THR A 38 -0.49 -21.28 15.61
CA THR A 38 -0.29 -21.16 17.07
C THR A 38 0.81 -20.13 17.38
N PRO A 39 0.82 -19.52 18.58
CA PRO A 39 1.90 -18.63 19.00
C PRO A 39 3.30 -19.25 18.86
N GLU A 40 3.44 -20.54 19.17
CA GLU A 40 4.71 -21.28 19.11
C GLU A 40 5.26 -21.36 17.68
N GLU A 41 4.39 -21.48 16.67
CA GLU A 41 4.79 -21.51 15.26
C GLU A 41 5.32 -20.17 14.77
N THR A 42 5.05 -19.09 15.51
CA THR A 42 5.50 -17.74 15.14
C THR A 42 6.77 -17.27 15.85
N GLN A 43 7.27 -18.02 16.82
CA GLN A 43 8.40 -17.61 17.67
C GLN A 43 9.71 -17.34 16.91
N ASN A 44 9.94 -18.05 15.81
CA ASN A 44 11.19 -17.98 15.05
C ASN A 44 11.08 -17.14 13.78
N TYR A 45 10.11 -16.23 13.71
CA TYR A 45 9.96 -15.38 12.55
C TYR A 45 11.13 -14.42 12.37
N SER A 46 11.64 -14.37 11.16
CA SER A 46 12.58 -13.33 10.74
C SER A 46 11.81 -12.00 10.53
N ALA A 47 12.56 -10.89 10.53
CA ALA A 47 11.96 -9.58 10.26
C ALA A 47 11.33 -9.54 8.87
N THR A 48 10.10 -9.04 8.78
CA THR A 48 9.40 -8.82 7.50
C THR A 48 10.19 -7.84 6.64
N LEU A 49 10.57 -8.30 5.46
CA LEU A 49 11.24 -7.49 4.45
C LEU A 49 10.19 -6.85 3.55
N ASN A 50 10.02 -5.52 3.65
CA ASN A 50 9.02 -4.76 2.93
C ASN A 50 7.61 -4.84 3.59
N TYR A 51 6.54 -5.14 2.85
CA TYR A 51 5.19 -5.34 3.37
C TYR A 51 4.60 -6.65 2.85
N GLU A 52 3.65 -7.20 3.60
CA GLU A 52 2.83 -8.32 3.16
C GLU A 52 1.37 -7.90 3.16
N ARG A 53 0.66 -8.27 2.08
CA ARG A 53 -0.76 -7.99 1.92
C ARG A 53 -1.53 -9.31 1.88
N GLN A 54 -2.57 -9.40 2.70
CA GLN A 54 -3.45 -10.56 2.76
C GLN A 54 -4.91 -10.08 2.68
N ILE A 55 -5.75 -10.80 1.99
CA ILE A 55 -7.19 -10.53 1.93
C ILE A 55 -7.87 -11.57 2.79
N GLU A 56 -8.56 -11.11 3.81
CA GLU A 56 -9.27 -11.93 4.77
C GLU A 56 -10.78 -11.76 4.61
N GLN A 57 -11.53 -12.82 4.87
CA GLN A 57 -12.98 -12.77 4.92
C GLN A 57 -13.43 -12.54 6.35
N VAL A 58 -14.05 -11.40 6.60
CA VAL A 58 -14.58 -11.04 7.91
C VAL A 58 -16.08 -10.78 7.78
N ALA A 59 -16.92 -11.59 8.42
CA ALA A 59 -18.38 -11.47 8.35
C ALA A 59 -18.91 -11.39 6.89
N ASP A 60 -18.36 -12.26 6.00
CA ASP A 60 -18.67 -12.33 4.57
C ASP A 60 -18.20 -11.12 3.73
N GLU A 61 -17.40 -10.24 4.31
CA GLU A 61 -16.82 -9.09 3.59
C GLU A 61 -15.30 -9.18 3.49
N PRO A 62 -14.72 -8.84 2.33
CA PRO A 62 -13.27 -8.86 2.16
C PRO A 62 -12.62 -7.68 2.88
N VAL A 63 -11.66 -7.97 3.75
CA VAL A 63 -10.82 -7.00 4.44
C VAL A 63 -9.37 -7.20 4.00
N THR A 64 -8.72 -6.14 3.58
CA THR A 64 -7.29 -6.18 3.26
C THR A 64 -6.48 -5.88 4.52
N VAL A 65 -5.68 -6.83 4.97
CA VAL A 65 -4.71 -6.65 6.05
C VAL A 65 -3.33 -6.43 5.46
N MET A 66 -2.67 -5.34 5.84
CA MET A 66 -1.30 -5.02 5.42
C MET A 66 -0.36 -5.06 6.63
N ASP A 67 0.55 -6.02 6.64
CA ASP A 67 1.63 -6.13 7.62
C ASP A 67 2.86 -5.39 7.11
N LEU A 68 3.19 -4.26 7.73
CA LEU A 68 4.32 -3.42 7.34
C LEU A 68 5.60 -3.80 8.07
N GLY A 69 6.69 -3.96 7.30
CA GLY A 69 8.02 -4.22 7.86
C GLY A 69 8.45 -3.12 8.84
N GLY A 70 8.76 -3.49 10.07
CA GLY A 70 9.05 -2.55 11.16
C GLY A 70 10.51 -2.08 11.25
N GLN A 71 11.39 -2.47 10.33
CA GLN A 71 12.76 -1.96 10.29
C GLN A 71 12.76 -0.49 9.87
N GLU A 72 13.65 0.31 10.45
CA GLU A 72 13.70 1.76 10.22
C GLU A 72 13.77 2.15 8.74
N VAL A 73 14.52 1.40 7.94
CA VAL A 73 14.64 1.63 6.49
C VAL A 73 13.30 1.47 5.78
N PHE A 74 12.51 0.45 6.15
CA PHE A 74 11.19 0.21 5.56
C PHE A 74 10.16 1.20 6.08
N LEU A 75 10.16 1.50 7.39
CA LEU A 75 9.27 2.51 7.96
C LEU A 75 9.46 3.87 7.29
N LYS A 76 10.70 4.36 7.18
CA LYS A 76 10.98 5.62 6.46
C LYS A 76 10.43 5.59 5.03
N ARG A 77 10.50 4.47 4.37
CA ARG A 77 10.04 4.27 3.01
C ARG A 77 8.51 4.31 2.92
N PHE A 78 7.81 3.62 3.83
CA PHE A 78 6.34 3.60 3.88
C PHE A 78 5.78 4.98 4.22
N LEU A 79 6.44 5.70 5.13
CA LEU A 79 6.04 7.02 5.59
C LEU A 79 6.43 8.15 4.62
N SER A 80 7.15 7.86 3.53
CA SER A 80 7.57 8.83 2.52
C SER A 80 7.10 8.45 1.12
N SER A 81 7.92 7.74 0.36
CA SER A 81 7.67 7.47 -1.06
C SER A 81 6.55 6.45 -1.34
N MET A 82 6.10 5.68 -0.35
CA MET A 82 4.95 4.76 -0.47
C MET A 82 3.71 5.22 0.30
N SER A 83 3.72 6.42 0.87
CA SER A 83 2.63 6.85 1.77
C SER A 83 1.26 6.82 1.11
N SER A 84 1.11 7.31 -0.11
CA SER A 84 -0.16 7.26 -0.84
C SER A 84 -0.67 5.84 -1.07
N PHE A 85 0.21 4.90 -1.41
CA PHE A 85 -0.18 3.50 -1.58
C PHE A 85 -0.56 2.83 -0.26
N ILE A 86 0.21 3.08 0.81
CA ILE A 86 -0.01 2.47 2.11
C ILE A 86 -1.23 3.09 2.81
N PHE A 87 -1.33 4.42 2.85
CA PHE A 87 -2.29 5.13 3.70
C PHE A 87 -3.58 5.56 2.99
N SER A 88 -3.71 5.39 1.65
CA SER A 88 -4.99 5.63 0.98
C SER A 88 -6.04 4.58 1.34
N ASN A 89 -7.30 5.01 1.52
CA ASN A 89 -8.47 4.16 1.80
C ASN A 89 -8.27 3.23 3.02
N VAL A 90 -7.62 3.73 4.06
CA VAL A 90 -7.42 3.00 5.31
C VAL A 90 -8.66 3.17 6.19
N ALA A 91 -9.31 2.07 6.55
CA ALA A 91 -10.40 2.08 7.52
C ALA A 91 -9.85 2.08 8.95
N VAL A 92 -8.83 1.28 9.21
CA VAL A 92 -8.26 1.16 10.56
C VAL A 92 -6.73 1.12 10.51
N LEU A 93 -6.10 1.96 11.33
CA LEU A 93 -4.69 1.86 11.66
C LEU A 93 -4.53 1.14 13.01
N VAL A 94 -3.81 0.03 13.00
CA VAL A 94 -3.44 -0.72 14.21
C VAL A 94 -1.96 -0.52 14.46
N PHE A 95 -1.61 0.25 15.48
CA PHE A 95 -0.23 0.43 15.91
C PHE A 95 0.12 -0.57 17.01
N ILE A 96 1.16 -1.35 16.81
CA ILE A 96 1.59 -2.39 17.77
C ILE A 96 2.83 -1.89 18.52
N CYS A 97 2.68 -1.70 19.83
CA CYS A 97 3.74 -1.32 20.75
C CYS A 97 4.10 -2.52 21.66
N ASP A 98 5.34 -2.96 21.61
CA ASP A 98 5.88 -3.95 22.53
C ASP A 98 6.14 -3.29 23.89
N ILE A 99 5.31 -3.61 24.89
CA ILE A 99 5.41 -3.02 26.23
C ILE A 99 6.57 -3.59 27.07
N SER A 100 7.22 -4.66 26.60
CA SER A 100 8.33 -5.29 27.33
C SER A 100 9.68 -4.58 27.10
N THR A 101 9.79 -3.68 26.10
CA THR A 101 11.04 -3.06 25.66
C THR A 101 11.01 -1.53 25.80
N PRO A 102 11.19 -0.95 27.04
CA PRO A 102 11.08 0.49 27.29
C PRO A 102 12.04 1.34 26.45
N GLU A 103 13.21 0.81 26.14
CA GLU A 103 14.23 1.49 25.35
C GLU A 103 13.75 1.79 23.91
N LYS A 104 12.71 1.13 23.45
CA LYS A 104 12.11 1.36 22.12
C LYS A 104 10.94 2.37 22.13
N PHE A 105 10.46 2.79 23.30
CA PHE A 105 9.28 3.68 23.36
C PHE A 105 9.44 5.00 22.61
N PRO A 106 10.58 5.74 22.71
CA PRO A 106 10.75 6.96 21.93
C PRO A 106 10.69 6.73 20.41
N ALA A 107 11.27 5.63 19.94
CA ALA A 107 11.23 5.28 18.53
C ALA A 107 9.82 4.83 18.10
N SER A 108 9.09 4.12 18.97
CA SER A 108 7.70 3.73 18.75
C SER A 108 6.80 4.96 18.66
N LEU A 109 6.95 5.92 19.57
CA LEU A 109 6.20 7.17 19.53
C LEU A 109 6.43 7.92 18.22
N LYS A 110 7.68 8.07 17.81
CA LYS A 110 8.02 8.72 16.56
C LYS A 110 7.36 8.05 15.35
N ALA A 111 7.45 6.72 15.26
CA ALA A 111 6.82 5.97 14.17
C ALA A 111 5.30 6.07 14.17
N PHE A 112 4.68 6.14 15.35
CA PHE A 112 3.24 6.33 15.52
C PHE A 112 2.81 7.71 15.02
N VAL A 113 3.45 8.79 15.50
CA VAL A 113 3.13 10.17 15.12
C VAL A 113 3.28 10.37 13.61
N GLU A 114 4.37 9.89 13.02
CA GLU A 114 4.56 9.93 11.57
C GLU A 114 3.48 9.13 10.82
N GLY A 115 3.09 7.95 11.34
CA GLY A 115 2.03 7.12 10.76
C GLY A 115 0.66 7.79 10.78
N VAL A 116 0.27 8.37 11.92
CA VAL A 116 -1.00 9.11 12.05
C VAL A 116 -1.02 10.34 11.16
N SER A 117 0.08 11.11 11.11
CA SER A 117 0.19 12.27 10.22
C SER A 117 -0.03 11.91 8.76
N ARG A 118 0.56 10.80 8.29
CA ARG A 118 0.35 10.32 6.92
C ARG A 118 -1.07 9.81 6.67
N LEU A 119 -1.65 9.18 7.68
CA LEU A 119 -3.04 8.73 7.63
C LEU A 119 -4.00 9.91 7.45
N GLU A 120 -3.83 10.98 8.24
CA GLU A 120 -4.63 12.20 8.15
C GLU A 120 -4.45 12.95 6.82
N GLU A 121 -3.23 12.94 6.25
CA GLU A 121 -2.94 13.56 4.95
C GLU A 121 -3.52 12.80 3.75
N MET A 122 -3.69 11.47 3.85
CA MET A 122 -3.96 10.59 2.72
C MET A 122 -5.33 9.90 2.76
N SER A 123 -6.09 10.10 3.82
CA SER A 123 -7.39 9.45 3.99
C SER A 123 -8.53 10.43 3.80
N ASP A 124 -9.42 10.12 2.87
CA ASP A 124 -10.67 10.86 2.63
C ASP A 124 -11.76 10.50 3.67
N VAL A 125 -11.51 9.50 4.49
CA VAL A 125 -12.37 9.03 5.60
C VAL A 125 -11.66 9.23 6.93
N GLN A 126 -12.39 9.41 8.01
CA GLN A 126 -11.84 9.40 9.37
C GLN A 126 -11.54 7.95 9.79
N PRO A 127 -10.30 7.47 9.71
CA PRO A 127 -9.95 6.11 10.07
C PRO A 127 -9.94 5.95 11.59
N ALA A 128 -10.31 4.76 12.06
CA ALA A 128 -10.12 4.41 13.45
C ALA A 128 -8.64 4.13 13.74
N VAL A 129 -8.18 4.54 14.91
CA VAL A 129 -6.80 4.34 15.35
C VAL A 129 -6.77 3.47 16.60
N TYR A 130 -6.14 2.32 16.51
CA TYR A 130 -5.92 1.40 17.62
C TYR A 130 -4.45 1.34 17.98
N ILE A 131 -4.16 1.34 19.29
CA ILE A 131 -2.84 1.02 19.81
C ILE A 131 -2.94 -0.27 20.62
N LEU A 132 -2.28 -1.31 20.14
CA LEU A 132 -2.14 -2.54 20.89
C LEU A 132 -0.91 -2.44 21.80
N LEU A 133 -1.16 -2.35 23.10
CA LEU A 133 -0.15 -2.52 24.13
C LEU A 133 0.13 -4.02 24.27
N HIS A 134 1.08 -4.47 23.43
CA HIS A 134 1.29 -5.89 23.13
C HIS A 134 2.38 -6.54 23.97
N LYS A 135 2.36 -7.88 24.04
CA LYS A 135 3.26 -8.75 24.82
C LYS A 135 3.09 -8.58 26.33
N THR A 136 1.83 -8.48 26.75
CA THR A 136 1.49 -8.40 28.19
C THR A 136 1.93 -9.61 28.99
N ASP A 137 2.08 -10.77 28.34
CA ASP A 137 2.62 -12.02 28.90
C ASP A 137 4.05 -11.88 29.41
N LEU A 138 4.86 -10.98 28.82
CA LEU A 138 6.23 -10.74 29.25
C LEU A 138 6.35 -9.83 30.49
N LEU A 139 5.22 -9.27 30.97
CA LEU A 139 5.14 -8.47 32.20
C LEU A 139 4.15 -9.10 33.17
N PRO A 140 4.56 -10.14 33.91
CA PRO A 140 3.68 -10.87 34.82
C PRO A 140 3.31 -10.06 36.07
N ASP A 141 4.14 -9.08 36.47
CA ASP A 141 3.81 -8.17 37.59
C ASP A 141 2.72 -7.18 37.14
N LEU A 142 1.56 -7.31 37.77
CA LEU A 142 0.38 -6.53 37.43
C LEU A 142 0.56 -5.02 37.74
N THR A 143 1.30 -4.68 38.78
CA THR A 143 1.55 -3.27 39.16
C THR A 143 2.48 -2.63 38.15
N GLN A 144 3.60 -3.26 37.86
CA GLN A 144 4.54 -2.78 36.84
C GLN A 144 3.88 -2.67 35.46
N ARG A 145 3.02 -3.65 35.12
CA ARG A 145 2.27 -3.63 33.88
C ARG A 145 1.33 -2.43 33.83
N ALA A 146 0.55 -2.17 34.87
CA ALA A 146 -0.39 -1.06 34.94
C ALA A 146 0.32 0.29 34.81
N GLU A 147 1.39 0.53 35.59
CA GLU A 147 2.20 1.75 35.51
C GLU A 147 2.77 1.99 34.11
N ARG A 148 3.25 0.94 33.47
CA ARG A 148 3.81 1.04 32.11
C ARG A 148 2.76 1.34 31.06
N MET A 149 1.58 0.76 31.18
CA MET A 149 0.46 1.02 30.30
C MET A 149 -0.06 2.44 30.44
N GLU A 150 -0.24 2.90 31.67
CA GLU A 150 -0.64 4.29 31.94
C GLU A 150 0.35 5.28 31.32
N PHE A 151 1.64 5.10 31.55
CA PHE A 151 2.69 5.90 30.94
C PHE A 151 2.61 5.91 29.41
N LEU A 152 2.43 4.73 28.77
CA LEU A 152 2.34 4.64 27.32
C LEU A 152 1.06 5.27 26.79
N MET A 153 -0.07 5.08 27.45
CA MET A 153 -1.34 5.70 27.06
C MET A 153 -1.23 7.24 27.06
N GLU A 154 -0.70 7.83 28.12
CA GLU A 154 -0.43 9.28 28.21
C GLU A 154 0.52 9.71 27.10
N MET A 155 1.66 9.04 26.95
CA MET A 155 2.68 9.37 25.96
C MET A 155 2.14 9.39 24.53
N PHE A 156 1.33 8.41 24.14
CA PHE A 156 0.75 8.33 22.80
C PHE A 156 -0.41 9.31 22.62
N GLN A 157 -1.26 9.51 23.64
CA GLN A 157 -2.41 10.39 23.56
C GLN A 157 -1.98 11.87 23.44
N ASP A 158 -0.95 12.27 24.18
CA ASP A 158 -0.44 13.64 24.18
C ASP A 158 0.29 14.02 22.88
N ALA A 159 0.77 13.02 22.15
CA ALA A 159 1.60 13.24 20.95
C ALA A 159 0.82 13.58 19.68
N VAL A 160 -0.48 13.33 19.65
CA VAL A 160 -1.33 13.55 18.45
C VAL A 160 -2.62 14.29 18.82
N ALA A 161 -3.11 15.11 17.89
CA ALA A 161 -4.37 15.84 18.08
C ALA A 161 -5.60 14.94 17.90
N THR A 162 -5.44 13.77 17.31
CA THR A 162 -6.50 12.78 17.07
C THR A 162 -7.07 12.28 18.39
N LYS A 163 -8.35 12.55 18.64
CA LYS A 163 -9.01 12.24 19.92
C LYS A 163 -9.53 10.80 20.02
N ASN A 164 -9.62 10.07 18.91
CA ASN A 164 -10.25 8.75 18.85
C ASN A 164 -9.20 7.63 18.77
N ILE A 165 -8.31 7.57 19.79
CA ILE A 165 -7.38 6.45 19.92
C ILE A 165 -7.97 5.43 20.89
N THR A 166 -8.06 4.18 20.45
CA THR A 166 -8.47 3.06 21.29
C THR A 166 -7.25 2.24 21.70
N PHE A 167 -7.01 2.12 23.00
CA PHE A 167 -5.94 1.31 23.56
C PHE A 167 -6.47 -0.07 23.96
N LEU A 168 -5.78 -1.12 23.54
CA LEU A 168 -6.10 -2.50 23.90
C LEU A 168 -4.85 -3.22 24.40
N GLN A 169 -5.01 -3.99 25.47
CA GLN A 169 -3.97 -4.85 26.03
C GLN A 169 -4.04 -6.19 25.32
N THR A 170 -2.90 -6.69 24.82
CA THR A 170 -2.91 -7.92 24.03
C THR A 170 -1.69 -8.81 24.28
N SER A 171 -1.93 -10.11 24.18
CA SER A 171 -0.92 -11.15 24.01
C SER A 171 -1.38 -12.16 22.97
N ILE A 172 -0.45 -12.72 22.17
CA ILE A 172 -0.79 -13.83 21.28
C ILE A 172 -0.99 -15.16 22.04
N TYR A 173 -0.61 -15.21 23.31
CA TYR A 173 -0.71 -16.41 24.17
C TYR A 173 -2.03 -16.51 24.91
N ASP A 174 -2.94 -15.54 24.76
CA ASP A 174 -4.27 -15.55 25.36
C ASP A 174 -5.34 -15.06 24.35
N ASN A 175 -6.60 -15.04 24.79
CA ASN A 175 -7.72 -14.67 23.92
C ASN A 175 -7.80 -13.15 23.62
N SER A 176 -7.01 -12.31 24.29
CA SER A 176 -7.09 -10.85 24.18
C SER A 176 -6.85 -10.34 22.76
N ILE A 177 -5.94 -11.00 22.01
CA ILE A 177 -5.65 -10.63 20.63
C ILE A 177 -6.84 -10.92 19.70
N HIS A 178 -7.53 -12.03 19.87
CA HIS A 178 -8.71 -12.38 19.08
C HIS A 178 -9.89 -11.45 19.38
N GLU A 179 -10.11 -11.10 20.64
CA GLU A 179 -11.14 -10.12 21.03
C GLU A 179 -10.82 -8.71 20.47
N ALA A 180 -9.53 -8.30 20.53
CA ALA A 180 -9.10 -7.06 19.95
C ALA A 180 -9.39 -7.00 18.44
N PHE A 181 -9.04 -8.03 17.69
CA PHE A 181 -9.27 -8.06 16.26
C PHE A 181 -10.72 -8.24 15.87
N LYS A 182 -11.53 -8.94 16.68
CA LYS A 182 -12.99 -8.99 16.50
C LYS A 182 -13.59 -7.57 16.55
N ARG A 183 -13.14 -6.73 17.49
CA ARG A 183 -13.57 -5.34 17.58
C ARG A 183 -13.04 -4.49 16.41
N ILE A 184 -11.75 -4.59 16.10
CA ILE A 184 -11.09 -3.86 15.00
C ILE A 184 -11.74 -4.15 13.65
N THR A 185 -12.01 -5.42 13.37
CA THR A 185 -12.63 -5.83 12.10
C THR A 185 -14.11 -5.42 12.02
N ALA A 186 -14.84 -5.46 13.12
CA ALA A 186 -16.22 -4.96 13.19
C ALA A 186 -16.25 -3.45 12.86
N GLU A 187 -15.38 -2.66 13.48
CA GLU A 187 -15.29 -1.21 13.22
C GLU A 187 -14.83 -0.92 11.79
N ALA A 188 -13.86 -1.68 11.28
CA ALA A 188 -13.48 -1.57 9.86
C ALA A 188 -14.66 -1.83 8.92
N SER A 189 -15.61 -2.67 9.33
CA SER A 189 -16.82 -2.98 8.57
C SER A 189 -17.86 -1.86 8.60
N GLU A 190 -17.87 -1.04 9.65
CA GLU A 190 -18.80 0.08 9.80
C GLU A 190 -18.32 1.35 9.09
N ILE A 191 -17.00 1.52 8.93
CA ILE A 191 -16.42 2.65 8.22
C ILE A 191 -16.66 2.41 6.72
N ILE A 192 -17.74 2.98 6.23
CA ILE A 192 -18.04 3.04 4.80
C ILE A 192 -17.18 4.20 4.26
N PRO A 193 -16.28 3.98 3.28
CA PRO A 193 -15.73 5.09 2.52
C PRO A 193 -16.93 5.90 2.01
N GLU A 194 -16.92 7.23 2.19
CA GLU A 194 -17.91 8.06 1.52
C GLU A 194 -17.89 7.62 0.05
N ALA A 195 -18.93 6.90 -0.35
CA ALA A 195 -19.15 6.70 -1.75
C ALA A 195 -19.41 8.11 -2.28
N GLU A 196 -18.50 8.63 -3.11
CA GLU A 196 -18.85 9.76 -3.96
C GLU A 196 -20.28 9.50 -4.42
N GLU A 197 -21.21 10.42 -4.14
CA GLU A 197 -22.58 10.30 -4.63
C GLU A 197 -22.51 10.17 -6.15
N ILE A 198 -22.59 8.93 -6.59
CA ILE A 198 -22.51 8.58 -8.00
C ILE A 198 -23.83 9.04 -8.59
N GLU A 199 -23.79 10.10 -9.38
CA GLU A 199 -24.89 10.47 -10.27
C GLU A 199 -25.27 9.24 -11.09
N GLU A 200 -26.54 8.81 -10.99
CA GLU A 200 -26.99 7.41 -11.13
C GLU A 200 -26.83 6.76 -12.53
N GLU A 201 -26.37 7.40 -13.57
CA GLU A 201 -26.32 6.78 -14.91
C GLU A 201 -25.00 6.91 -15.70
N ALA A 202 -24.17 7.91 -15.46
CA ALA A 202 -22.97 8.13 -16.27
C ALA A 202 -21.75 7.32 -15.82
N ASP A 203 -21.76 6.66 -14.67
CA ASP A 203 -20.56 6.27 -13.95
C ASP A 203 -20.34 4.76 -13.81
N LEU A 204 -21.28 3.90 -14.20
CA LEU A 204 -21.11 2.45 -14.08
C LEU A 204 -19.96 1.93 -14.96
N GLU A 205 -19.80 2.49 -16.15
CA GLU A 205 -18.70 2.17 -17.06
C GLU A 205 -17.37 2.69 -16.51
N ALA A 206 -17.35 3.91 -15.97
CA ALA A 206 -16.18 4.51 -15.35
C ALA A 206 -15.74 3.71 -14.12
N ILE A 207 -16.67 3.29 -13.28
CA ILE A 207 -16.40 2.44 -12.11
C ILE A 207 -15.89 1.07 -12.54
N GLN A 208 -16.52 0.42 -13.51
CA GLN A 208 -16.06 -0.88 -14.03
C GLN A 208 -14.67 -0.74 -14.66
N ARG A 209 -14.40 0.36 -15.38
CA ARG A 209 -13.11 0.69 -15.92
C ARG A 209 -12.07 0.86 -14.81
N ARG A 210 -12.38 1.65 -13.78
CA ARG A 210 -11.50 1.89 -12.61
C ARG A 210 -11.18 0.59 -11.87
N LEU A 211 -12.17 -0.29 -11.68
CA LEU A 211 -11.99 -1.59 -11.04
C LEU A 211 -11.13 -2.54 -11.86
N ARG A 212 -11.28 -2.55 -13.18
CA ARG A 212 -10.45 -3.35 -14.10
C ARG A 212 -9.00 -2.86 -14.12
N LEU A 213 -8.78 -1.56 -14.00
CA LEU A 213 -7.45 -0.95 -14.09
C LEU A 213 -6.68 -0.98 -12.75
N ARG A 214 -7.37 -1.15 -11.63
CA ARG A 214 -6.75 -1.18 -10.30
C ARG A 214 -5.61 -2.20 -10.14
N PRO A 215 -5.73 -3.47 -10.56
CA PRO A 215 -4.63 -4.42 -10.49
C PRO A 215 -3.43 -3.98 -11.33
N ILE A 216 -3.69 -3.43 -12.52
CA ILE A 216 -2.67 -2.88 -13.41
C ILE A 216 -1.96 -1.70 -12.74
N GLN A 217 -2.70 -0.76 -12.18
CA GLN A 217 -2.16 0.39 -11.46
C GLN A 217 -1.26 -0.03 -10.29
N GLN A 218 -1.63 -1.07 -9.55
CA GLN A 218 -0.80 -1.62 -8.47
C GLN A 218 0.52 -2.19 -8.97
N VAL A 219 0.52 -2.87 -10.11
CA VAL A 219 1.75 -3.37 -10.74
C VAL A 219 2.63 -2.20 -11.16
N LEU A 220 2.08 -1.20 -11.85
CA LEU A 220 2.84 -0.03 -12.29
C LEU A 220 3.44 0.75 -11.13
N HIS A 221 2.67 0.94 -10.06
CA HIS A 221 3.13 1.58 -8.83
C HIS A 221 4.31 0.82 -8.20
N THR A 222 4.21 -0.51 -8.13
CA THR A 222 5.29 -1.37 -7.61
C THR A 222 6.56 -1.22 -8.47
N VAL A 223 6.42 -1.24 -9.78
CA VAL A 223 7.55 -1.08 -10.73
C VAL A 223 8.21 0.28 -10.56
N LYS A 224 7.41 1.35 -10.53
CA LYS A 224 7.88 2.71 -10.29
C LYS A 224 8.75 2.78 -9.07
N PHE A 225 8.23 2.27 -7.99
CA PHE A 225 8.84 2.34 -6.69
C PHE A 225 10.11 1.49 -6.56
N MET A 226 10.04 0.20 -6.94
CA MET A 226 11.18 -0.73 -6.82
C MET A 226 12.39 -0.31 -7.66
N ASN A 227 12.17 0.46 -8.71
CA ASN A 227 13.20 0.87 -9.65
C ASN A 227 13.53 2.38 -9.59
N ARG A 228 13.00 3.10 -8.59
CA ARG A 228 13.21 4.54 -8.38
C ARG A 228 12.90 5.37 -9.63
N LEU A 229 11.79 5.07 -10.23
CA LEU A 229 11.29 5.79 -11.41
C LEU A 229 10.40 6.96 -10.96
N ASP A 230 10.42 8.05 -11.72
CA ASP A 230 9.53 9.19 -11.46
C ASP A 230 8.11 8.86 -11.91
N GLU A 231 7.98 8.11 -13.02
CA GLU A 231 6.69 7.65 -13.47
C GLU A 231 6.75 6.33 -14.26
N VAL A 232 5.64 5.59 -14.24
CA VAL A 232 5.40 4.39 -15.05
C VAL A 232 4.00 4.47 -15.62
N LEU A 233 3.89 4.43 -16.94
CA LEU A 233 2.64 4.59 -17.66
C LEU A 233 2.38 3.37 -18.54
N LEU A 234 1.14 2.90 -18.57
CA LEU A 234 0.65 1.97 -19.58
C LEU A 234 -0.39 2.69 -20.44
N ILE A 235 -0.13 2.77 -21.72
CA ILE A 235 -1.00 3.45 -22.69
C ILE A 235 -1.45 2.48 -23.79
N SER A 236 -2.62 2.73 -24.37
CA SER A 236 -3.10 2.03 -25.56
C SER A 236 -2.92 2.90 -26.81
N SER A 237 -2.56 2.27 -27.91
CA SER A 237 -2.52 2.94 -29.21
C SER A 237 -3.90 2.96 -29.92
N GLU A 238 -4.85 2.14 -29.45
CA GLU A 238 -6.21 2.05 -30.01
C GLU A 238 -7.24 2.82 -29.21
N ASP A 239 -7.04 2.95 -27.90
CA ASP A 239 -7.90 3.72 -27.00
C ASP A 239 -7.11 4.90 -26.42
N PRO A 240 -7.29 6.13 -26.96
CA PRO A 240 -6.58 7.32 -26.48
C PRO A 240 -6.92 7.69 -25.02
N GLU A 241 -8.05 7.19 -24.49
CA GLU A 241 -8.44 7.38 -23.10
C GLU A 241 -7.85 6.32 -22.17
N PHE A 242 -7.29 5.24 -22.74
CA PHE A 242 -6.64 4.21 -21.93
C PHE A 242 -5.25 4.68 -21.49
N LEU A 243 -5.20 5.26 -20.32
CA LEU A 243 -3.98 5.65 -19.64
C LEU A 243 -4.05 5.13 -18.21
N VAL A 244 -3.09 4.29 -17.82
CA VAL A 244 -2.93 3.81 -16.45
C VAL A 244 -1.59 4.27 -15.91
N GLN A 245 -1.60 4.90 -14.75
CA GLN A 245 -0.44 5.51 -14.11
C GLN A 245 -0.05 4.75 -12.86
N GLY A 246 1.25 4.73 -12.57
CA GLY A 246 1.79 4.24 -11.31
C GLY A 246 1.70 5.26 -10.16
N SER A 247 1.19 6.48 -10.38
CA SER A 247 0.99 7.52 -9.37
C SER A 247 -0.23 8.38 -9.67
N ASP A 248 -0.63 9.19 -8.69
CA ASP A 248 -1.71 10.18 -8.82
C ASP A 248 -1.20 11.53 -9.36
N ALA A 249 -0.10 11.55 -10.13
CA ALA A 249 0.47 12.76 -10.71
C ALA A 249 -0.51 13.48 -11.64
N GLN A 250 -0.46 14.81 -11.63
CA GLN A 250 -1.41 15.65 -12.40
C GLN A 250 -1.35 15.34 -13.91
N LEU A 251 -2.50 15.08 -14.50
CA LEU A 251 -2.71 14.75 -15.91
C LEU A 251 -2.01 15.71 -16.90
N GLU A 252 -1.84 16.97 -16.53
CA GLU A 252 -1.17 17.98 -17.38
C GLU A 252 0.35 17.73 -17.51
N GLU A 253 1.01 17.29 -16.44
CA GLU A 253 2.44 17.00 -16.47
C GLU A 253 2.72 15.77 -17.35
N ILE A 254 1.83 14.80 -17.31
CA ILE A 254 1.90 13.60 -18.14
C ILE A 254 1.64 13.92 -19.61
N ARG A 255 0.65 14.75 -19.92
CA ARG A 255 0.42 15.22 -21.29
C ARG A 255 1.64 15.93 -21.86
N ARG A 256 2.30 16.78 -21.07
CA ARG A 256 3.56 17.42 -21.45
C ARG A 256 4.65 16.41 -21.75
N LEU A 257 4.80 15.36 -20.92
CA LEU A 257 5.77 14.31 -21.13
C LEU A 257 5.46 13.49 -22.39
N LEU A 258 4.20 13.17 -22.64
CA LEU A 258 3.75 12.47 -23.86
C LEU A 258 4.00 13.33 -25.10
N GLU A 259 3.72 14.64 -25.09
CA GLU A 259 4.03 15.54 -26.19
C GLU A 259 5.54 15.66 -26.49
N ILE A 260 6.37 15.70 -25.43
CA ILE A 260 7.83 15.70 -25.57
C ILE A 260 8.29 14.39 -26.21
N MET A 261 7.67 13.27 -25.84
CA MET A 261 7.97 11.95 -26.40
C MET A 261 7.52 11.79 -27.85
N GLU A 262 6.34 12.28 -28.22
CA GLU A 262 5.85 12.28 -29.60
C GLU A 262 6.75 13.11 -30.51
N LYS A 263 7.11 14.32 -30.11
CA LYS A 263 8.07 15.17 -30.84
C LYS A 263 9.46 14.54 -30.97
N ALA A 264 9.83 13.68 -30.02
CA ALA A 264 11.07 12.92 -30.08
C ALA A 264 10.97 11.66 -30.98
N ASN A 265 9.76 11.11 -31.18
CA ASN A 265 9.51 9.91 -31.99
C ASN A 265 9.56 10.14 -33.50
N GLU A 266 9.35 11.35 -33.98
CA GLU A 266 9.32 11.65 -35.43
C GLU A 266 10.66 11.43 -36.15
N LYS A 267 11.75 11.19 -35.42
CA LYS A 267 13.08 11.15 -36.06
C LYS A 267 13.81 9.81 -36.11
N ASN A 268 13.48 8.76 -35.32
CA ASN A 268 14.27 7.52 -35.33
C ASN A 268 13.55 6.30 -34.76
N LEU A 269 12.61 5.70 -35.45
CA LEU A 269 12.20 4.31 -35.21
C LEU A 269 13.00 3.40 -36.17
N LYS A 270 14.02 2.71 -35.65
CA LYS A 270 14.55 1.53 -36.36
C LYS A 270 13.46 0.46 -36.39
N ALA A 271 12.99 0.12 -37.57
CA ALA A 271 12.00 -0.92 -37.77
C ALA A 271 12.51 -2.24 -37.15
N GLY A 272 11.76 -2.79 -36.18
CA GLY A 272 11.98 -4.12 -35.63
C GLY A 272 12.34 -4.23 -34.15
N SER A 273 12.53 -3.11 -33.41
CA SER A 273 12.80 -3.15 -31.96
C SER A 273 11.52 -2.95 -31.15
N ASN A 274 11.25 -3.86 -30.18
CA ASN A 274 10.16 -3.70 -29.22
C ASN A 274 10.51 -2.75 -28.07
N THR A 275 11.74 -2.23 -28.02
CA THR A 275 12.30 -1.45 -26.93
C THR A 275 13.02 -0.21 -27.45
N GLU A 276 12.88 0.89 -26.75
CA GLU A 276 13.62 2.12 -26.99
C GLU A 276 14.00 2.79 -25.67
N LEU A 277 15.29 3.09 -25.50
CA LEU A 277 15.79 3.89 -24.38
C LEU A 277 16.32 5.21 -24.91
N LYS A 278 15.82 6.33 -24.40
CA LYS A 278 16.19 7.66 -24.89
C LYS A 278 16.32 8.66 -23.75
N ARG A 279 17.27 9.57 -23.88
CA ARG A 279 17.37 10.75 -23.00
C ARG A 279 16.59 11.91 -23.59
N VAL A 280 15.71 12.50 -22.79
CA VAL A 280 14.91 13.67 -23.14
C VAL A 280 15.13 14.74 -22.07
N GLY A 281 15.98 15.73 -22.35
CA GLY A 281 16.43 16.70 -21.36
C GLY A 281 17.18 16.01 -20.20
N ASN A 282 16.69 16.18 -18.98
CA ASN A 282 17.26 15.53 -17.79
C ASN A 282 16.67 14.16 -17.51
N ALA A 283 15.68 13.71 -18.24
CA ALA A 283 14.99 12.46 -18.01
C ALA A 283 15.50 11.34 -18.95
N MET A 284 15.59 10.12 -18.41
CA MET A 284 15.69 8.90 -19.20
C MET A 284 14.28 8.33 -19.37
N VAL A 285 13.98 7.96 -20.60
CA VAL A 285 12.68 7.37 -20.98
C VAL A 285 12.94 6.03 -21.63
N PHE A 286 12.31 5.00 -21.08
CA PHE A 286 12.32 3.66 -21.65
C PHE A 286 10.93 3.29 -22.13
N LYS A 287 10.83 2.84 -23.37
CA LYS A 287 9.59 2.42 -24.03
C LYS A 287 9.65 0.94 -24.33
N PHE A 288 8.61 0.21 -23.97
CA PHE A 288 8.49 -1.22 -24.19
C PHE A 288 7.08 -1.59 -24.71
N LYS A 289 7.03 -2.38 -25.77
CA LYS A 289 5.78 -2.85 -26.33
C LYS A 289 5.32 -4.11 -25.59
N VAL A 290 4.27 -4.01 -24.78
CA VAL A 290 3.71 -5.13 -24.00
C VAL A 290 2.90 -6.06 -24.88
N LYS A 291 1.94 -5.51 -25.67
CA LYS A 291 1.13 -6.19 -26.68
C LYS A 291 1.06 -5.30 -27.93
N PRO A 292 0.51 -5.77 -29.05
CA PRO A 292 0.42 -4.96 -30.28
C PRO A 292 -0.10 -3.54 -30.02
N HIS A 293 -1.05 -3.37 -29.10
CA HIS A 293 -1.74 -2.10 -28.84
C HIS A 293 -1.38 -1.45 -27.50
N TYR A 294 -0.47 -2.02 -26.73
CA TYR A 294 -0.10 -1.49 -25.40
C TYR A 294 1.39 -1.20 -25.28
N LEU A 295 1.69 -0.02 -24.77
CA LEU A 295 3.04 0.47 -24.54
C LEU A 295 3.23 0.76 -23.06
N LEU A 296 4.30 0.22 -22.48
CA LEU A 296 4.79 0.54 -21.15
C LEU A 296 5.88 1.59 -21.28
N LEU A 297 5.73 2.69 -20.57
CA LEU A 297 6.66 3.80 -20.54
C LEU A 297 7.19 3.95 -19.13
N LEU A 298 8.52 4.02 -19.01
CA LEU A 298 9.20 4.26 -17.75
C LEU A 298 9.98 5.58 -17.84
N LEU A 299 9.83 6.42 -16.83
CA LEU A 299 10.49 7.71 -16.74
C LEU A 299 11.36 7.77 -15.48
N GLY A 300 12.61 8.18 -15.62
CA GLY A 300 13.53 8.36 -14.49
C GLY A 300 14.39 9.60 -14.69
N THR A 301 14.38 10.51 -13.71
CA THR A 301 15.25 11.69 -13.63
C THR A 301 16.32 11.53 -12.56
N ASP A 302 16.08 10.64 -11.56
CA ASP A 302 17.04 10.37 -10.50
C ASP A 302 18.25 9.59 -11.05
N GLN A 303 19.46 10.06 -10.77
CA GLN A 303 20.71 9.36 -11.11
C GLN A 303 20.82 7.96 -10.49
N LYS A 304 19.99 7.65 -9.48
CA LYS A 304 19.87 6.33 -8.86
C LYS A 304 18.74 5.49 -9.43
N SER A 305 18.01 5.98 -10.43
CA SER A 305 16.95 5.22 -11.09
C SER A 305 17.52 4.01 -11.84
N MET A 306 16.69 3.02 -12.06
CA MET A 306 17.04 1.85 -12.87
C MET A 306 17.54 2.24 -14.27
N LEU A 307 16.95 3.28 -14.86
CA LEU A 307 17.26 3.72 -16.24
C LEU A 307 18.66 4.35 -16.37
N GLU A 308 19.22 4.88 -15.28
CA GLU A 308 20.56 5.47 -15.23
C GLU A 308 21.63 4.49 -14.73
N THR A 309 21.24 3.49 -13.92
CA THR A 309 22.19 2.64 -13.18
C THR A 309 22.36 1.24 -13.74
N ARG A 310 21.41 0.76 -14.57
CA ARG A 310 21.42 -0.59 -15.11
C ARG A 310 21.75 -0.62 -16.60
N SER A 311 22.27 -1.75 -17.07
CA SER A 311 22.43 -1.98 -18.51
C SER A 311 21.07 -2.09 -19.20
N LEU A 312 21.04 -1.84 -20.51
CA LEU A 312 19.80 -1.99 -21.31
C LEU A 312 19.24 -3.43 -21.21
N VAL A 313 20.11 -4.42 -21.14
CA VAL A 313 19.70 -5.84 -21.02
C VAL A 313 18.99 -6.09 -19.68
N ASP A 314 19.53 -5.58 -18.57
CA ASP A 314 18.92 -5.74 -17.24
C ASP A 314 17.57 -5.01 -17.14
N ILE A 315 17.47 -3.85 -17.80
CA ILE A 315 16.21 -3.09 -17.88
C ILE A 315 15.19 -3.91 -18.68
N GLU A 316 15.56 -4.44 -19.83
CA GLU A 316 14.68 -5.26 -20.67
C GLU A 316 14.21 -6.52 -19.96
N GLU A 317 15.06 -7.23 -19.22
CA GLU A 317 14.68 -8.39 -18.43
C GLU A 317 13.67 -8.04 -17.34
N THR A 318 13.91 -6.95 -16.60
CA THR A 318 12.99 -6.45 -15.57
C THR A 318 11.63 -6.11 -16.19
N VAL A 319 11.62 -5.44 -17.33
CA VAL A 319 10.39 -5.00 -18.00
C VAL A 319 9.65 -6.18 -18.64
N LYS A 320 10.34 -7.19 -19.14
CA LYS A 320 9.70 -8.44 -19.62
C LYS A 320 8.94 -9.17 -18.53
N LEU A 321 9.47 -9.24 -17.31
CA LEU A 321 8.75 -9.83 -16.17
C LEU A 321 7.46 -9.06 -15.87
N VAL A 322 7.52 -7.74 -15.88
CA VAL A 322 6.35 -6.87 -15.69
C VAL A 322 5.36 -7.03 -16.84
N SER A 323 5.84 -7.06 -18.09
CA SER A 323 5.01 -7.26 -19.28
C SER A 323 4.22 -8.56 -19.21
N ASN A 324 4.85 -9.67 -18.85
CA ASN A 324 4.18 -10.97 -18.71
C ASN A 324 3.05 -10.90 -17.66
N GLN A 325 3.26 -10.19 -16.55
CA GLN A 325 2.25 -9.99 -15.53
C GLN A 325 1.08 -9.13 -16.06
N LEU A 326 1.39 -8.04 -16.77
CA LEU A 326 0.39 -7.16 -17.36
C LEU A 326 -0.41 -7.85 -18.48
N GLU A 327 0.22 -8.69 -19.29
CA GLU A 327 -0.44 -9.41 -20.36
C GLU A 327 -1.59 -10.32 -19.89
N GLY A 328 -1.43 -10.92 -18.69
CA GLY A 328 -2.49 -11.68 -18.05
C GLY A 328 -3.69 -10.84 -17.58
N MET A 329 -3.46 -9.54 -17.34
CA MET A 329 -4.48 -8.60 -16.88
C MET A 329 -5.17 -7.84 -18.02
N LEU A 330 -4.49 -7.73 -19.17
CA LEU A 330 -4.98 -7.06 -20.38
C LEU A 330 -5.75 -8.07 -21.26
N GLN A 331 -6.90 -8.56 -20.81
CA GLN A 331 -7.77 -9.37 -21.63
C GLN A 331 -8.44 -8.51 -22.73
N PRO A 332 -8.67 -9.06 -23.94
CA PRO A 332 -9.44 -8.33 -24.94
C PRO A 332 -10.83 -8.02 -24.39
N VAL A 333 -11.23 -6.77 -24.54
CA VAL A 333 -12.63 -6.37 -24.34
C VAL A 333 -13.44 -7.12 -25.38
N ALA A 334 -14.25 -8.09 -24.92
CA ALA A 334 -15.19 -8.81 -25.80
C ALA A 334 -16.41 -7.91 -26.09
#